data_8d900cc3e71c6f6cbb673d0ebd76dd77
#
_entry.id   8d900cc3e71c6f6cbb673d0ebd76dd77
#
_cell.length_a   1.000
_cell.length_b   1.000
_cell.length_c   1.000
_cell.angle_alpha   90.00
_cell.angle_beta   90.00
_cell.angle_gamma   90.00
#
_symmetry.space_group_name_H-M   'P 1'
#
loop_
_entity.id
_entity.type
_entity.pdbx_description
1 polymer ?
#
loop_
_entity_poly.entity_id
_entity_poly.type
_entity_poly.pdbx_seq_one_letter_code
_entity_poly.pdbx_strand_id
1 'polypeptide(L)'
;MMTVVTGGSGSGKSAFAEDKIVSFGPAKRIYIATMHPYDEESHKRVARHRKMRAGKGFETVECYTGLKNLDFPENAVVLLECMSNLAANEMFEEKGAGEKTVEAVLEGIKKLRSQVRHLVIVTNEIFSEAASYEGNTIRYQEYLGIINQNIGKMADEVVEVVYGIPIWYKGGKIIENAVE
;
A
#
# COMPACT_ATOMS: atom_id res chain seq x y z
N MET A 1 12.86 5.67 -5.79
CA MET A 1 12.95 4.56 -4.81
C MET A 1 11.54 4.07 -4.50
N MET A 2 11.35 2.76 -4.34
CA MET A 2 10.08 2.13 -4.02
C MET A 2 10.21 1.29 -2.76
N THR A 3 9.34 1.54 -1.76
CA THR A 3 9.28 0.80 -0.49
C THR A 3 7.95 0.10 -0.37
N VAL A 4 7.94 -1.18 -0.03
CA VAL A 4 6.74 -1.95 0.33
C VAL A 4 6.70 -2.13 1.83
N VAL A 5 5.57 -1.75 2.44
CA VAL A 5 5.31 -1.86 3.88
C VAL A 5 4.16 -2.86 4.08
N THR A 6 4.41 -3.93 4.81
CA THR A 6 3.42 -4.95 5.13
C THR A 6 3.22 -5.09 6.64
N GLY A 7 2.25 -5.88 7.04
CA GLY A 7 1.96 -6.22 8.43
C GLY A 7 0.47 -6.46 8.68
N GLY A 8 0.16 -7.02 9.83
CA GLY A 8 -1.20 -7.32 10.26
C GLY A 8 -2.05 -6.07 10.55
N SER A 9 -3.34 -6.28 10.77
CA SER A 9 -4.24 -5.19 11.18
C SER A 9 -3.77 -4.59 12.51
N GLY A 10 -3.74 -3.25 12.59
CA GLY A 10 -3.31 -2.56 13.82
C GLY A 10 -1.81 -2.61 14.14
N SER A 11 -0.97 -3.17 13.26
CA SER A 11 0.48 -3.32 13.47
C SER A 11 1.27 -2.01 13.56
N GLY A 12 0.68 -0.86 13.15
CA GLY A 12 1.38 0.43 13.04
C GLY A 12 1.94 0.73 11.65
N LYS A 13 1.73 -0.15 10.65
CA LYS A 13 2.26 0.02 9.29
C LYS A 13 1.88 1.33 8.60
N SER A 14 0.64 1.82 8.80
CA SER A 14 0.18 3.09 8.21
C SER A 14 0.96 4.28 8.75
N ALA A 15 1.16 4.35 10.07
CA ALA A 15 1.96 5.41 10.71
C ALA A 15 3.41 5.35 10.21
N PHE A 16 4.00 4.16 10.17
CA PHE A 16 5.35 3.95 9.65
C PHE A 16 5.47 4.42 8.18
N ALA A 17 4.50 4.06 7.33
CA ALA A 17 4.50 4.44 5.92
C ALA A 17 4.38 5.97 5.72
N GLU A 18 3.52 6.63 6.49
CA GLU A 18 3.40 8.09 6.50
C GLU A 18 4.70 8.78 6.95
N ASP A 19 5.32 8.30 8.02
CA ASP A 19 6.58 8.85 8.53
C ASP A 19 7.74 8.59 7.54
N LYS A 20 7.74 7.44 6.85
CA LYS A 20 8.67 7.18 5.75
C LYS A 20 8.53 8.22 4.63
N ILE A 21 7.31 8.57 4.21
CA ILE A 21 7.07 9.64 3.23
C ILE A 21 7.58 10.98 3.74
N VAL A 22 7.32 11.32 5.00
CA VAL A 22 7.79 12.58 5.60
C VAL A 22 9.32 12.63 5.63
N SER A 23 9.99 11.50 5.88
CA SER A 23 11.45 11.40 5.95
C SER A 23 12.17 11.72 4.63
N PHE A 24 11.49 11.69 3.48
CA PHE A 24 12.06 12.12 2.20
C PHE A 24 12.25 13.65 2.07
N GLY A 25 11.87 14.41 3.09
CA GLY A 25 12.04 15.85 3.13
C GLY A 25 10.98 16.63 2.37
N PRO A 26 11.27 17.89 1.99
CA PRO A 26 10.33 18.73 1.26
C PRO A 26 10.00 18.17 -0.12
N ALA A 27 8.72 17.87 -0.37
CA ALA A 27 8.21 17.38 -1.64
C ALA A 27 6.69 17.52 -1.67
N LYS A 28 6.09 17.44 -2.86
CA LYS A 28 4.65 17.26 -3.00
C LYS A 28 4.28 15.84 -2.52
N ARG A 29 3.58 15.74 -1.39
CA ARG A 29 3.17 14.48 -0.78
C ARG A 29 1.76 14.12 -1.22
N ILE A 30 1.60 12.96 -1.84
CA ILE A 30 0.31 12.49 -2.34
C ILE A 30 -0.03 11.19 -1.63
N TYR A 31 -1.27 11.10 -1.14
CA TYR A 31 -1.85 9.90 -0.55
C TYR A 31 -2.92 9.37 -1.50
N ILE A 32 -2.69 8.19 -2.07
CA ILE A 32 -3.69 7.49 -2.87
C ILE A 32 -4.54 6.64 -1.94
N ALA A 33 -5.81 7.05 -1.77
CA ALA A 33 -6.79 6.37 -0.97
C ALA A 33 -7.55 5.34 -1.80
N THR A 34 -7.46 4.08 -1.43
CA THR A 34 -8.11 2.97 -2.15
C THR A 34 -9.31 2.38 -1.43
N MET A 35 -9.58 2.81 -0.19
CA MET A 35 -10.69 2.30 0.61
C MET A 35 -11.98 3.03 0.27
N HIS A 36 -12.96 2.29 -0.24
CA HIS A 36 -14.34 2.76 -0.34
C HIS A 36 -15.02 2.81 1.03
N PRO A 37 -15.67 3.92 1.39
CA PRO A 37 -16.43 4.03 2.64
C PRO A 37 -17.85 3.46 2.48
N TYR A 38 -18.00 2.12 2.37
CA TYR A 38 -19.30 1.49 2.18
C TYR A 38 -20.18 1.44 3.44
N ASP A 39 -19.54 1.35 4.61
CA ASP A 39 -20.20 1.17 5.90
C ASP A 39 -19.65 2.10 6.97
N GLU A 40 -20.27 2.08 8.14
CA GLU A 40 -19.88 2.95 9.26
C GLU A 40 -18.45 2.66 9.75
N GLU A 41 -18.01 1.40 9.69
CA GLU A 41 -16.66 1.02 10.09
C GLU A 41 -15.62 1.58 9.13
N SER A 42 -15.82 1.46 7.82
CA SER A 42 -14.94 2.02 6.81
C SER A 42 -14.90 3.55 6.87
N HIS A 43 -16.01 4.22 7.14
CA HIS A 43 -16.03 5.66 7.41
C HIS A 43 -15.16 6.03 8.62
N LYS A 44 -15.26 5.28 9.73
CA LYS A 44 -14.40 5.49 10.91
C LYS A 44 -12.92 5.28 10.60
N ARG A 45 -12.59 4.26 9.81
CA ARG A 45 -11.19 4.00 9.36
C ARG A 45 -10.67 5.15 8.49
N VAL A 46 -11.43 5.60 7.50
CA VAL A 46 -11.06 6.76 6.66
C VAL A 46 -10.85 8.01 7.50
N ALA A 47 -11.75 8.30 8.45
CA ALA A 47 -11.64 9.45 9.34
C ALA A 47 -10.37 9.37 10.22
N ARG A 48 -10.06 8.18 10.76
CA ARG A 48 -8.82 7.94 11.52
C ARG A 48 -7.58 8.20 10.68
N HIS A 49 -7.51 7.65 9.45
CA HIS A 49 -6.39 7.87 8.54
C HIS A 49 -6.23 9.34 8.13
N ARG A 50 -7.35 10.06 7.89
CA ARG A 50 -7.32 11.50 7.64
C ARG A 50 -6.76 12.28 8.82
N LYS A 51 -7.16 11.92 10.05
CA LYS A 51 -6.63 12.53 11.29
C LYS A 51 -5.13 12.28 11.46
N MET A 52 -4.65 11.07 11.19
CA MET A 52 -3.22 10.73 11.28
C MET A 52 -2.36 11.54 10.31
N ARG A 53 -2.89 11.82 9.11
CA ARG A 53 -2.21 12.62 8.08
C ARG A 53 -2.33 14.13 8.29
N ALA A 54 -3.24 14.56 9.16
CA ALA A 54 -3.44 15.99 9.41
C ALA A 54 -2.11 16.65 9.86
N GLY A 55 -1.73 17.74 9.21
CA GLY A 55 -0.48 18.43 9.48
C GLY A 55 0.77 17.84 8.81
N LYS A 56 0.71 16.68 8.15
CA LYS A 56 1.85 16.08 7.42
C LYS A 56 1.95 16.56 5.95
N GLY A 57 1.04 17.42 5.49
CA GLY A 57 1.08 18.05 4.17
C GLY A 57 0.74 17.11 3.00
N PHE A 58 -0.12 16.12 3.22
CA PHE A 58 -0.60 15.23 2.17
C PHE A 58 -1.78 15.84 1.40
N GLU A 59 -1.71 15.75 0.08
CA GLU A 59 -2.86 15.85 -0.83
C GLU A 59 -3.46 14.46 -1.03
N THR A 60 -4.77 14.29 -0.85
CA THR A 60 -5.44 13.00 -1.02
C THR A 60 -6.04 12.89 -2.41
N VAL A 61 -5.73 11.80 -3.10
CA VAL A 61 -6.33 11.38 -4.37
C VAL A 61 -7.07 10.06 -4.12
N GLU A 62 -8.36 10.03 -4.35
CA GLU A 62 -9.15 8.80 -4.27
C GLU A 62 -8.98 8.00 -5.57
N CYS A 63 -8.58 6.73 -5.43
CA CYS A 63 -8.41 5.83 -6.57
C CYS A 63 -8.85 4.42 -6.15
N TYR A 64 -10.05 4.06 -6.53
CA TYR A 64 -10.62 2.77 -6.19
C TYR A 64 -10.26 1.71 -7.21
N THR A 65 -10.22 2.07 -8.50
CA THR A 65 -9.82 1.23 -9.63
C THR A 65 -9.04 2.06 -10.64
N GLY A 66 -8.42 1.41 -11.63
CA GLY A 66 -7.79 2.11 -12.76
C GLY A 66 -6.55 2.93 -12.38
N LEU A 67 -5.73 2.45 -11.46
CA LEU A 67 -4.51 3.14 -10.99
C LEU A 67 -3.64 3.66 -12.15
N LYS A 68 -3.59 2.95 -13.27
CA LYS A 68 -2.84 3.32 -14.47
C LYS A 68 -3.30 4.63 -15.14
N ASN A 69 -4.51 5.10 -14.82
CA ASN A 69 -5.06 6.33 -15.40
C ASN A 69 -4.63 7.59 -14.66
N LEU A 70 -3.97 7.45 -13.51
CA LEU A 70 -3.46 8.59 -12.75
C LEU A 70 -2.12 9.07 -13.30
N ASP A 71 -1.93 10.40 -13.23
CA ASP A 71 -0.69 11.07 -13.57
C ASP A 71 -0.24 11.96 -12.42
N PHE A 72 1.06 11.92 -12.12
CA PHE A 72 1.65 12.65 -11.00
C PHE A 72 2.93 13.39 -11.42
N PRO A 73 3.26 14.51 -10.74
CA PRO A 73 4.52 15.21 -11.00
C PRO A 73 5.74 14.35 -10.64
N GLU A 74 6.82 14.46 -11.43
CA GLU A 74 8.07 13.69 -11.23
C GLU A 74 8.71 13.89 -9.85
N ASN A 75 8.52 15.04 -9.23
CA ASN A 75 9.06 15.34 -7.90
C ASN A 75 8.14 14.93 -6.74
N ALA A 76 6.98 14.34 -7.03
CA ALA A 76 6.07 13.87 -6.00
C ALA A 76 6.65 12.67 -5.23
N VAL A 77 6.24 12.58 -3.96
CA VAL A 77 6.39 11.38 -3.14
C VAL A 77 5.00 10.85 -2.84
N VAL A 78 4.77 9.58 -3.13
CA VAL A 78 3.43 8.98 -3.14
C VAL A 78 3.33 7.84 -2.14
N LEU A 79 2.26 7.85 -1.34
CA LEU A 79 1.83 6.76 -0.48
C LEU A 79 0.55 6.15 -1.05
N LEU A 80 0.56 4.86 -1.41
CA LEU A 80 -0.61 4.11 -1.79
C LEU A 80 -1.08 3.26 -0.59
N GLU A 81 -2.30 3.51 -0.13
CA GLU A 81 -2.89 2.79 1.00
C GLU A 81 -4.36 2.41 0.72
N CYS A 82 -4.61 1.12 0.57
CA CYS A 82 -3.70 -0.01 0.60
C CYS A 82 -3.89 -0.90 -0.65
N MET A 83 -2.89 -1.73 -0.92
CA MET A 83 -2.90 -2.66 -2.06
C MET A 83 -4.04 -3.68 -1.97
N SER A 84 -4.36 -4.16 -0.77
CA SER A 84 -5.44 -5.14 -0.58
C SER A 84 -6.81 -4.59 -0.98
N ASN A 85 -7.11 -3.31 -0.65
CA ASN A 85 -8.34 -2.68 -1.10
C ASN A 85 -8.34 -2.46 -2.62
N LEU A 86 -7.24 -1.98 -3.18
CA LEU A 86 -7.13 -1.80 -4.64
C LEU A 86 -7.36 -3.11 -5.39
N ALA A 87 -6.73 -4.21 -4.94
CA ALA A 87 -6.91 -5.52 -5.56
C ALA A 87 -8.36 -6.01 -5.45
N ALA A 88 -9.01 -5.82 -4.29
CA ALA A 88 -10.42 -6.18 -4.12
C ALA A 88 -11.34 -5.35 -5.03
N ASN A 89 -11.13 -4.04 -5.09
CA ASN A 89 -11.93 -3.16 -5.95
C ASN A 89 -11.76 -3.52 -7.43
N GLU A 90 -10.52 -3.73 -7.90
CA GLU A 90 -10.25 -4.16 -9.28
C GLU A 90 -10.89 -5.51 -9.61
N MET A 91 -11.00 -6.41 -8.64
CA MET A 91 -11.59 -7.73 -8.83
C MET A 91 -13.11 -7.72 -8.83
N PHE A 92 -13.73 -6.91 -7.96
CA PHE A 92 -15.16 -7.05 -7.66
C PHE A 92 -16.04 -5.89 -8.12
N GLU A 93 -15.48 -4.71 -8.40
CA GLU A 93 -16.28 -3.58 -8.86
C GLU A 93 -16.58 -3.66 -10.35
N GLU A 94 -17.71 -3.10 -10.75
CA GLU A 94 -18.14 -3.06 -12.16
C GLU A 94 -17.11 -2.39 -13.09
N LYS A 95 -16.40 -1.36 -12.57
CA LYS A 95 -15.35 -0.64 -13.31
C LYS A 95 -13.96 -1.25 -13.12
N GLY A 96 -13.85 -2.32 -12.37
CA GLY A 96 -12.60 -3.02 -12.12
C GLY A 96 -12.18 -3.91 -13.28
N ALA A 97 -10.97 -4.46 -13.17
CA ALA A 97 -10.37 -5.29 -14.21
C ALA A 97 -10.82 -6.77 -14.18
N GLY A 98 -11.55 -7.20 -13.13
CA GLY A 98 -12.05 -8.56 -12.99
C GLY A 98 -10.92 -9.61 -13.03
N GLU A 99 -10.97 -10.53 -14.00
CA GLU A 99 -9.94 -11.56 -14.15
C GLU A 99 -8.54 -11.01 -14.50
N LYS A 100 -8.44 -9.79 -15.00
CA LYS A 100 -7.20 -9.10 -15.32
C LYS A 100 -6.66 -8.22 -14.17
N THR A 101 -7.19 -8.38 -12.97
CA THR A 101 -6.80 -7.58 -11.78
C THR A 101 -5.30 -7.53 -11.56
N VAL A 102 -4.61 -8.68 -11.61
CA VAL A 102 -3.16 -8.74 -11.39
C VAL A 102 -2.42 -7.91 -12.42
N GLU A 103 -2.76 -8.06 -13.70
CA GLU A 103 -2.15 -7.31 -14.81
C GLU A 103 -2.39 -5.81 -14.66
N ALA A 104 -3.64 -5.39 -14.45
CA ALA A 104 -4.04 -3.99 -14.33
C ALA A 104 -3.34 -3.29 -13.14
N VAL A 105 -3.29 -3.94 -11.98
CA VAL A 105 -2.61 -3.40 -10.79
C VAL A 105 -1.12 -3.27 -11.04
N LEU A 106 -0.46 -4.30 -11.58
CA LEU A 106 0.98 -4.27 -11.83
C LEU A 106 1.38 -3.25 -12.91
N GLU A 107 0.57 -3.07 -13.95
CA GLU A 107 0.76 -1.99 -14.93
C GLU A 107 0.65 -0.62 -14.26
N GLY A 108 -0.37 -0.41 -13.43
CA GLY A 108 -0.55 0.83 -12.69
C GLY A 108 0.64 1.15 -11.77
N ILE A 109 1.14 0.16 -11.03
CA ILE A 109 2.31 0.31 -10.16
C ILE A 109 3.58 0.63 -10.96
N LYS A 110 3.82 -0.04 -12.08
CA LYS A 110 4.98 0.24 -12.95
C LYS A 110 4.94 1.67 -13.48
N LYS A 111 3.76 2.12 -13.96
CA LYS A 111 3.56 3.50 -14.41
C LYS A 111 3.80 4.48 -13.26
N LEU A 112 3.17 4.28 -12.11
CA LEU A 112 3.30 5.14 -10.95
C LEU A 112 4.76 5.26 -10.49
N ARG A 113 5.47 4.12 -10.39
CA ARG A 113 6.89 4.09 -10.02
C ARG A 113 7.77 4.91 -10.98
N SER A 114 7.46 4.89 -12.30
CA SER A 114 8.22 5.64 -13.31
C SER A 114 7.98 7.14 -13.27
N GLN A 115 6.84 7.58 -12.74
CA GLN A 115 6.46 9.00 -12.70
C GLN A 115 6.99 9.74 -11.47
N VAL A 116 7.15 9.05 -10.32
CA VAL A 116 7.34 9.73 -9.04
C VAL A 116 8.74 9.52 -8.46
N ARG A 117 9.19 10.48 -7.65
CA ARG A 117 10.51 10.43 -7.00
C ARG A 117 10.62 9.26 -6.00
N HIS A 118 9.61 9.08 -5.15
CA HIS A 118 9.51 8.00 -4.19
C HIS A 118 8.08 7.46 -4.13
N LEU A 119 7.97 6.14 -4.01
CA LEU A 119 6.71 5.42 -3.89
C LEU A 119 6.75 4.53 -2.65
N VAL A 120 5.80 4.71 -1.74
CA VAL A 120 5.57 3.80 -0.62
C VAL A 120 4.23 3.11 -0.83
N ILE A 121 4.21 1.78 -0.77
CA ILE A 121 3.00 0.97 -0.92
C ILE A 121 2.74 0.23 0.38
N VAL A 122 1.54 0.43 0.95
CA VAL A 122 1.06 -0.36 2.09
C VAL A 122 0.27 -1.55 1.56
N THR A 123 0.61 -2.74 2.03
CA THR A 123 -0.17 -3.96 1.81
C THR A 123 -0.47 -4.66 3.13
N ASN A 124 -1.41 -5.61 3.12
CA ASN A 124 -1.74 -6.39 4.30
C ASN A 124 -1.19 -7.80 4.17
N GLU A 125 -0.77 -8.35 5.31
CA GLU A 125 -0.59 -9.77 5.50
C GLU A 125 -1.96 -10.35 5.91
N ILE A 126 -2.55 -11.19 5.05
CA ILE A 126 -3.86 -11.82 5.24
C ILE A 126 -3.82 -13.34 5.09
N PHE A 127 -2.62 -13.90 4.92
CA PHE A 127 -2.44 -15.31 4.57
C PHE A 127 -2.26 -16.19 5.80
N SER A 128 -2.03 -15.61 6.99
CA SER A 128 -1.81 -16.32 8.24
C SER A 128 -3.11 -16.76 8.94
N GLU A 129 -4.28 -16.30 8.47
CA GLU A 129 -5.55 -16.68 9.05
C GLU A 129 -5.95 -18.10 8.60
N ALA A 130 -6.09 -19.04 9.53
CA ALA A 130 -6.46 -20.43 9.29
C ALA A 130 -7.96 -20.63 9.00
N ALA A 131 -8.63 -19.68 8.38
CA ALA A 131 -10.03 -19.82 8.00
C ALA A 131 -10.15 -20.57 6.67
N SER A 132 -11.07 -21.51 6.60
CA SER A 132 -11.47 -22.15 5.33
C SER A 132 -12.28 -21.16 4.52
N TYR A 133 -11.65 -20.57 3.51
CA TYR A 133 -12.32 -19.65 2.60
C TYR A 133 -12.86 -20.41 1.38
N GLU A 134 -13.97 -19.93 0.79
CA GLU A 134 -14.58 -20.54 -0.40
C GLU A 134 -14.54 -19.56 -1.59
N GLY A 135 -14.36 -20.13 -2.79
CA GLY A 135 -14.61 -19.47 -4.08
C GLY A 135 -13.85 -18.15 -4.28
N ASN A 136 -14.57 -17.03 -4.27
CA ASN A 136 -14.04 -15.71 -4.59
C ASN A 136 -12.98 -15.20 -3.60
N THR A 137 -13.03 -15.64 -2.35
CA THR A 137 -12.04 -15.25 -1.34
C THR A 137 -10.69 -15.91 -1.59
N ILE A 138 -10.68 -17.19 -2.00
CA ILE A 138 -9.44 -17.90 -2.39
C ILE A 138 -8.79 -17.19 -3.58
N ARG A 139 -9.58 -16.87 -4.61
CA ARG A 139 -9.09 -16.17 -5.81
C ARG A 139 -8.53 -14.79 -5.46
N TYR A 140 -9.18 -14.06 -4.57
CA TYR A 140 -8.67 -12.77 -4.09
C TYR A 140 -7.32 -12.93 -3.37
N GLN A 141 -7.19 -13.92 -2.50
CA GLN A 141 -5.91 -14.20 -1.82
C GLN A 141 -4.82 -14.58 -2.82
N GLU A 142 -5.11 -15.43 -3.82
CA GLU A 142 -4.17 -15.77 -4.88
C GLU A 142 -3.70 -14.54 -5.64
N TYR A 143 -4.63 -13.68 -6.08
CA TYR A 143 -4.30 -12.46 -6.80
C TYR A 143 -3.47 -11.49 -5.97
N LEU A 144 -3.86 -11.24 -4.71
CA LEU A 144 -3.10 -10.40 -3.81
C LEU A 144 -1.71 -11.00 -3.54
N GLY A 145 -1.61 -12.30 -3.38
CA GLY A 145 -0.33 -13.01 -3.22
C GLY A 145 0.61 -12.80 -4.42
N ILE A 146 0.09 -12.96 -5.64
CA ILE A 146 0.86 -12.73 -6.87
C ILE A 146 1.28 -11.24 -6.97
N ILE A 147 0.38 -10.31 -6.67
CA ILE A 147 0.68 -8.88 -6.65
C ILE A 147 1.79 -8.58 -5.64
N ASN A 148 1.65 -9.06 -4.39
CA ASN A 148 2.63 -8.84 -3.32
C ASN A 148 4.01 -9.38 -3.67
N GLN A 149 4.11 -10.58 -4.27
CA GLN A 149 5.37 -11.12 -4.75
C GLN A 149 6.02 -10.24 -5.82
N ASN A 150 5.24 -9.74 -6.77
CA ASN A 150 5.76 -8.90 -7.85
C ASN A 150 6.19 -7.53 -7.34
N ILE A 151 5.40 -6.86 -6.50
CA ILE A 151 5.80 -5.56 -5.93
C ILE A 151 7.01 -5.70 -5.02
N GLY A 152 7.12 -6.79 -4.24
CA GLY A 152 8.30 -7.09 -3.43
C GLY A 152 9.58 -7.28 -4.27
N LYS A 153 9.47 -7.95 -5.43
CA LYS A 153 10.59 -8.08 -6.39
C LYS A 153 11.00 -6.73 -6.96
N MET A 154 10.03 -5.87 -7.30
CA MET A 154 10.27 -4.54 -7.87
C MET A 154 10.76 -3.52 -6.83
N ALA A 155 10.44 -3.69 -5.56
CA ALA A 155 10.77 -2.75 -4.50
C ALA A 155 12.29 -2.67 -4.26
N ASP A 156 12.75 -1.49 -3.87
CA ASP A 156 14.11 -1.27 -3.37
C ASP A 156 14.21 -1.65 -1.90
N GLU A 157 13.09 -1.49 -1.15
CA GLU A 157 12.97 -1.83 0.26
C GLU A 157 11.67 -2.61 0.52
N VAL A 158 11.74 -3.63 1.38
CA VAL A 158 10.58 -4.37 1.89
C VAL A 158 10.68 -4.46 3.41
N VAL A 159 9.65 -3.98 4.09
CA VAL A 159 9.60 -3.93 5.56
C VAL A 159 8.25 -4.44 6.05
N GLU A 160 8.30 -5.27 7.08
CA GLU A 160 7.12 -5.67 7.85
C GLU A 160 7.09 -4.88 9.16
N VAL A 161 5.92 -4.38 9.53
CA VAL A 161 5.73 -3.70 10.81
C VAL A 161 4.96 -4.62 11.76
N VAL A 162 5.61 -5.01 12.84
CA VAL A 162 5.05 -5.88 13.88
C VAL A 162 5.10 -5.14 15.21
N TYR A 163 3.93 -4.89 15.83
CA TYR A 163 3.83 -4.11 17.09
C TYR A 163 4.53 -2.75 17.04
N GLY A 164 4.48 -2.06 15.90
CA GLY A 164 5.15 -0.79 15.67
C GLY A 164 6.65 -0.90 15.36
N ILE A 165 7.22 -2.10 15.36
CA ILE A 165 8.64 -2.36 15.11
C ILE A 165 8.85 -2.74 13.65
N PRO A 166 9.68 -2.00 12.87
CA PRO A 166 9.98 -2.36 11.49
C PRO A 166 11.00 -3.49 11.42
N ILE A 167 10.67 -4.53 10.65
CA ILE A 167 11.52 -5.67 10.34
C ILE A 167 11.82 -5.64 8.84
N TRP A 168 13.09 -5.47 8.47
CA TRP A 168 13.51 -5.31 7.09
C TRP A 168 13.83 -6.65 6.44
N TYR A 169 13.15 -6.96 5.32
CA TYR A 169 13.41 -8.15 4.49
C TYR A 169 14.29 -7.82 3.28
N LYS A 170 14.24 -6.56 2.81
CA LYS A 170 15.02 -6.10 1.68
C LYS A 170 15.35 -4.61 1.83
N GLY A 171 16.58 -4.22 1.48
CA GLY A 171 17.05 -2.86 1.72
C GLY A 171 17.07 -2.57 3.23
N GLY A 172 17.07 -1.35 3.63
CA GLY A 172 17.14 -0.96 5.05
C GLY A 172 18.55 -1.06 5.63
N LYS A 173 18.84 -0.20 6.58
CA LYS A 173 20.07 -0.33 7.37
C LYS A 173 19.81 -1.45 8.39
N ILE A 174 20.57 -2.54 8.31
CA ILE A 174 20.71 -3.45 9.46
C ILE A 174 21.27 -2.58 10.58
N ILE A 175 20.45 -2.32 11.61
CA ILE A 175 20.99 -1.81 12.86
C ILE A 175 21.77 -2.99 13.42
N GLU A 176 23.07 -3.04 13.19
CA GLU A 176 23.96 -3.86 14.00
C GLU A 176 23.77 -3.35 15.43
N ASN A 177 22.93 -4.05 16.19
CA ASN A 177 22.88 -3.84 17.62
C ASN A 177 24.28 -4.19 18.12
N ALA A 178 25.04 -3.17 18.47
CA ALA A 178 26.23 -3.34 19.28
C ALA A 178 25.78 -4.07 20.55
N VAL A 179 26.09 -5.35 20.61
CA VAL A 179 26.10 -6.12 21.85
C VAL A 179 27.37 -5.70 22.55
N GLU A 180 27.28 -4.75 23.47
CA GLU A 180 28.24 -4.56 24.56
C GLU A 180 27.74 -5.29 25.79
#